data_f943f7713e027d18bcc630bad147c167
#
_entry.id   f943f7713e027d18bcc630bad147c167
#
_cell.length_a   1.000
_cell.length_b   1.000
_cell.length_c   1.000
_cell.angle_alpha   90.00
_cell.angle_beta   90.00
_cell.angle_gamma   90.00
#
_symmetry.space_group_name_H-M   'P 1'
#
loop_
_entity.id
_entity.type
_entity.pdbx_description
1 polymer ?
#
loop_
_entity_poly.entity_id
_entity_poly.type
_entity_poly.pdbx_seq_one_letter_code
_entity_poly.pdbx_strand_id
1 'polypeptide(L)'
;MGILKLDGAGVQKMKVIEEALVQLQRLHGIVEMYALTLKQNKPTTLYSSQIKRQLFPLGQLLKPQFGLIADQIAAIGLSSSRGGSEIVKVRTLREGVASVRMALDIAIVRIKDNHAVKDEPATPA
;
A
#
# COMPACT_ATOMS: atom_id res chain seq x y z
N MET A 1 0.40 28.10 -13.74
CA MET A 1 0.44 27.06 -12.70
C MET A 1 1.62 26.15 -12.97
N GLY A 2 2.62 26.17 -12.11
CA GLY A 2 3.76 25.30 -12.25
C GLY A 2 3.41 23.85 -11.93
N ILE A 3 3.83 22.94 -12.79
CA ILE A 3 3.84 21.52 -12.47
C ILE A 3 4.84 21.36 -11.33
N LEU A 4 4.42 20.75 -10.23
CA LEU A 4 5.30 20.48 -9.11
C LEU A 4 6.39 19.52 -9.57
N LYS A 5 7.63 20.02 -9.61
CA LYS A 5 8.79 19.17 -9.90
C LYS A 5 9.34 18.62 -8.60
N LEU A 6 9.68 17.35 -8.61
CA LEU A 6 10.37 16.69 -7.52
C LEU A 6 11.85 16.56 -7.85
N ASP A 7 12.71 16.61 -6.83
CA ASP A 7 14.11 16.26 -6.98
C ASP A 7 14.28 14.77 -7.32
N GLY A 8 15.51 14.32 -7.61
CA GLY A 8 15.77 12.94 -7.98
C GLY A 8 15.34 11.92 -6.93
N ALA A 9 15.56 12.24 -5.66
CA ALA A 9 15.12 11.38 -4.56
C ALA A 9 13.60 11.33 -4.45
N GLY A 10 12.93 12.47 -4.64
CA GLY A 10 11.47 12.54 -4.64
C GLY A 10 10.85 11.76 -5.80
N VAL A 11 11.44 11.82 -6.98
CA VAL A 11 10.99 11.03 -8.15
C VAL A 11 11.08 9.53 -7.86
N GLN A 12 12.19 9.08 -7.26
CA GLN A 12 12.37 7.67 -6.90
C GLN A 12 11.33 7.21 -5.87
N LYS A 13 11.13 8.00 -4.82
CA LYS A 13 10.14 7.70 -3.79
C LYS A 13 8.73 7.66 -4.38
N MET A 14 8.41 8.60 -5.28
CA MET A 14 7.09 8.63 -5.92
C MET A 14 6.86 7.40 -6.79
N LYS A 15 7.88 6.93 -7.53
CA LYS A 15 7.78 5.69 -8.30
C LYS A 15 7.47 4.48 -7.42
N VAL A 16 8.11 4.39 -6.26
CA VAL A 16 7.85 3.32 -5.29
C VAL A 16 6.40 3.39 -4.82
N ILE A 17 5.90 4.58 -4.48
CA ILE A 17 4.51 4.76 -4.04
C ILE A 17 3.53 4.39 -5.16
N GLU A 18 3.77 4.82 -6.38
CA GLU A 18 2.91 4.50 -7.53
C GLU A 18 2.82 2.99 -7.75
N GLU A 19 3.95 2.29 -7.71
CA GLU A 19 3.98 0.84 -7.83
C GLU A 19 3.27 0.18 -6.64
N ALA A 20 3.47 0.69 -5.44
CA ALA A 20 2.79 0.19 -4.24
C ALA A 20 1.27 0.34 -4.35
N LEU A 21 0.79 1.46 -4.88
CA LEU A 21 -0.64 1.66 -5.10
C LEU A 21 -1.22 0.66 -6.09
N VAL A 22 -0.50 0.35 -7.15
CA VAL A 22 -0.93 -0.67 -8.12
C VAL A 22 -1.02 -2.04 -7.45
N GLN A 23 0.00 -2.43 -6.69
CA GLN A 23 0.02 -3.70 -5.98
C GLN A 23 -1.06 -3.77 -4.89
N LEU A 24 -1.28 -2.66 -4.18
CA LEU A 24 -2.33 -2.57 -3.17
C LEU A 24 -3.72 -2.72 -3.78
N GLN A 25 -3.93 -2.15 -4.97
CA GLN A 25 -5.20 -2.29 -5.69
C GLN A 25 -5.45 -3.77 -6.06
N ARG A 26 -4.41 -4.49 -6.48
CA ARG A 26 -4.51 -5.93 -6.74
C ARG A 26 -4.87 -6.71 -5.48
N LEU A 27 -4.22 -6.38 -4.37
CA LEU A 27 -4.53 -6.98 -3.07
C LEU A 27 -5.98 -6.71 -2.66
N HIS A 28 -6.43 -5.47 -2.83
CA HIS A 28 -7.81 -5.10 -2.56
C HIS A 28 -8.79 -5.95 -3.37
N GLY A 29 -8.51 -6.15 -4.66
CA GLY A 29 -9.32 -7.00 -5.52
C GLY A 29 -9.41 -8.44 -5.02
N ILE A 30 -8.28 -9.01 -4.58
CA ILE A 30 -8.23 -10.36 -4.02
C ILE A 30 -9.07 -10.45 -2.74
N VAL A 31 -8.94 -9.47 -1.86
CA VAL A 31 -9.69 -9.42 -0.60
C VAL A 31 -11.20 -9.34 -0.87
N GLU A 32 -11.62 -8.52 -1.83
CA GLU A 32 -13.03 -8.40 -2.18
C GLU A 32 -13.59 -9.66 -2.84
N MET A 33 -12.80 -10.36 -3.65
CA MET A 33 -13.18 -11.67 -4.19
C MET A 33 -13.28 -12.73 -3.09
N TYR A 34 -12.39 -12.68 -2.11
CA TYR A 34 -12.46 -13.53 -0.93
C TYR A 34 -13.79 -13.30 -0.19
N ALA A 35 -14.12 -12.05 0.07
CA ALA A 35 -15.36 -11.68 0.76
C ALA A 35 -16.60 -12.19 0.00
N LEU A 36 -16.62 -12.02 -1.31
CA LEU A 36 -17.71 -12.47 -2.16
C LEU A 36 -17.84 -13.99 -2.14
N THR A 37 -16.73 -14.71 -2.29
CA THR A 37 -16.70 -16.18 -2.28
C THR A 37 -17.21 -16.72 -0.93
N LEU A 38 -16.79 -16.10 0.16
CA LEU A 38 -17.24 -16.44 1.51
C LEU A 38 -18.76 -16.25 1.66
N LYS A 39 -19.26 -15.12 1.14
CA LYS A 39 -20.70 -14.82 1.17
C LYS A 39 -21.53 -15.84 0.37
N GLN A 40 -20.96 -16.37 -0.70
CA GLN A 40 -21.59 -17.38 -1.55
C GLN A 40 -21.44 -18.80 -1.01
N ASN A 41 -20.83 -18.98 0.15
CA ASN A 41 -20.53 -20.30 0.76
C ASN A 41 -19.73 -21.22 -0.16
N LYS A 42 -18.84 -20.64 -0.96
CA LYS A 42 -17.93 -21.39 -1.83
C LYS A 42 -16.58 -21.60 -1.14
N PRO A 43 -15.79 -22.60 -1.57
CA PRO A 43 -14.47 -22.83 -0.98
C PRO A 43 -13.55 -21.60 -1.09
N THR A 44 -12.83 -21.29 0.00
CA THR A 44 -11.99 -20.11 0.12
C THR A 44 -10.50 -20.44 0.33
N THR A 45 -10.13 -21.71 0.23
CA THR A 45 -8.80 -22.20 0.59
C THR A 45 -7.65 -21.56 -0.20
N LEU A 46 -7.88 -21.13 -1.44
CA LEU A 46 -6.86 -20.53 -2.28
C LEU A 46 -6.54 -19.08 -1.92
N TYR A 47 -7.45 -18.37 -1.26
CA TYR A 47 -7.28 -16.93 -1.01
C TYR A 47 -6.16 -16.64 -0.03
N SER A 48 -5.94 -17.47 0.97
CA SER A 48 -4.86 -17.28 1.95
C SER A 48 -3.49 -17.22 1.27
N SER A 49 -3.22 -18.15 0.35
CA SER A 49 -1.93 -18.16 -0.36
C SER A 49 -1.84 -17.02 -1.39
N GLN A 50 -2.93 -16.67 -2.06
CA GLN A 50 -2.95 -15.53 -2.99
C GLN A 50 -2.65 -14.22 -2.26
N ILE A 51 -3.24 -14.03 -1.09
CA ILE A 51 -3.02 -12.83 -0.27
C ILE A 51 -1.55 -12.75 0.15
N LYS A 52 -0.98 -13.84 0.64
CA LYS A 52 0.45 -13.89 1.02
C LYS A 52 1.36 -13.56 -0.15
N ARG A 53 1.09 -14.11 -1.33
CA ARG A 53 1.86 -13.84 -2.56
C ARG A 53 1.78 -12.38 -2.98
N GLN A 54 0.67 -11.71 -2.68
CA GLN A 54 0.52 -10.30 -3.01
C GLN A 54 1.16 -9.40 -1.95
N LEU A 55 1.08 -9.77 -0.68
CA LEU A 55 1.65 -9.00 0.43
C LEU A 55 3.17 -8.97 0.41
N PHE A 56 3.81 -10.09 0.12
CA PHE A 56 5.27 -10.20 0.21
C PHE A 56 6.00 -9.21 -0.71
N PRO A 57 5.73 -9.16 -2.03
CA PRO A 57 6.42 -8.19 -2.89
C PRO A 57 6.10 -6.74 -2.54
N LEU A 58 4.89 -6.47 -2.06
CA LEU A 58 4.52 -5.12 -1.62
C LEU A 58 5.34 -4.68 -0.42
N GLY A 59 5.52 -5.55 0.57
CA GLY A 59 6.39 -5.28 1.72
C GLY A 59 7.85 -5.08 1.31
N GLN A 60 8.36 -5.90 0.41
CA GLN A 60 9.72 -5.78 -0.10
C GLN A 60 9.95 -4.48 -0.86
N LEU A 61 8.98 -4.06 -1.65
CA LEU A 61 9.03 -2.81 -2.39
C LEU A 61 9.13 -1.60 -1.45
N LEU A 62 8.36 -1.60 -0.37
CA LEU A 62 8.27 -0.46 0.55
C LEU A 62 9.39 -0.43 1.60
N LYS A 63 9.99 -1.57 1.91
CA LYS A 63 10.94 -1.70 3.02
C LYS A 63 12.10 -0.71 2.99
N PRO A 64 12.80 -0.47 1.86
CA PRO A 64 13.98 0.40 1.88
C PRO A 64 13.71 1.85 2.21
N GLN A 65 12.56 2.38 1.81
CA GLN A 65 12.26 3.82 1.93
C GLN A 65 11.05 4.12 2.80
N PHE A 66 10.17 3.15 3.00
CA PHE A 66 8.91 3.29 3.74
C PHE A 66 8.75 2.15 4.74
N GLY A 67 9.75 2.00 5.62
CA GLY A 67 9.82 0.88 6.56
C GLY A 67 8.59 0.74 7.45
N LEU A 68 8.01 1.86 7.91
CA LEU A 68 6.82 1.81 8.76
C LEU A 68 5.60 1.27 8.00
N ILE A 69 5.47 1.61 6.72
CA ILE A 69 4.39 1.07 5.89
C ILE A 69 4.64 -0.42 5.61
N ALA A 70 5.90 -0.79 5.35
CA ALA A 70 6.28 -2.20 5.21
C ALA A 70 5.93 -3.01 6.47
N ASP A 71 6.11 -2.43 7.66
CA ASP A 71 5.72 -3.06 8.92
C ASP A 71 4.21 -3.27 9.02
N GLN A 72 3.42 -2.31 8.53
CA GLN A 72 1.96 -2.46 8.45
C GLN A 72 1.57 -3.62 7.53
N ILE A 73 2.25 -3.76 6.39
CA ILE A 73 2.04 -4.88 5.46
C ILE A 73 2.36 -6.21 6.16
N ALA A 74 3.47 -6.29 6.88
CA ALA A 74 3.84 -7.49 7.63
C ALA A 74 2.79 -7.83 8.69
N ALA A 75 2.25 -6.83 9.38
CA ALA A 75 1.19 -7.01 10.39
C ALA A 75 -0.09 -7.57 9.76
N ILE A 76 -0.46 -7.15 8.57
CA ILE A 76 -1.59 -7.71 7.83
C ILE A 76 -1.35 -9.20 7.56
N GLY A 77 -0.14 -9.55 7.12
CA GLY A 77 0.24 -10.94 6.86
C GLY A 77 0.12 -11.82 8.10
N LEU A 78 0.60 -11.33 9.24
CA LEU A 78 0.50 -12.04 10.51
C LEU A 78 -0.96 -12.22 10.95
N SER A 79 -1.76 -11.16 10.86
CA SER A 79 -3.17 -11.22 11.25
C SER A 79 -3.96 -12.20 10.38
N SER A 80 -3.69 -12.23 9.07
CA SER A 80 -4.38 -13.13 8.15
C SER A 80 -3.95 -14.59 8.31
N SER A 81 -2.78 -14.85 8.92
CA SER A 81 -2.28 -16.20 9.17
C SER A 81 -2.80 -16.81 10.46
N ARG A 82 -3.36 -16.01 11.35
CA ARG A 82 -3.92 -16.50 12.61
C ARG A 82 -5.20 -17.26 12.36
N GLY A 83 -5.42 -18.33 13.11
CA GLY A 83 -6.70 -19.05 13.09
C GLY A 83 -7.85 -18.15 13.53
N GLY A 84 -9.06 -18.52 13.19
CA GLY A 84 -10.26 -17.79 13.57
C GLY A 84 -11.28 -17.71 12.45
N SER A 85 -12.33 -16.93 12.69
CA SER A 85 -13.41 -16.73 11.73
C SER A 85 -12.92 -16.07 10.45
N GLU A 86 -13.32 -16.60 9.31
CA GLU A 86 -13.01 -16.00 8.01
C GLU A 86 -13.65 -14.63 7.83
N ILE A 87 -14.82 -14.41 8.44
CA ILE A 87 -15.50 -13.11 8.43
C ILE A 87 -14.61 -12.07 9.12
N VAL A 88 -14.00 -12.42 10.24
CA VAL A 88 -13.07 -11.55 10.97
C VAL A 88 -11.81 -11.32 10.16
N LYS A 89 -11.28 -12.36 9.50
CA LYS A 89 -10.10 -12.23 8.61
C LYS A 89 -10.36 -11.24 7.48
N VAL A 90 -11.50 -11.34 6.81
CA VAL A 90 -11.86 -10.41 5.73
C VAL A 90 -11.95 -8.98 6.26
N ARG A 91 -12.57 -8.79 7.42
CA ARG A 91 -12.66 -7.46 8.04
C ARG A 91 -11.27 -6.90 8.33
N THR A 92 -10.41 -7.69 8.95
CA THR A 92 -9.03 -7.30 9.28
C THR A 92 -8.24 -6.95 8.03
N LEU A 93 -8.38 -7.73 6.96
CA LEU A 93 -7.74 -7.47 5.68
C LEU A 93 -8.23 -6.16 5.06
N ARG A 94 -9.54 -5.91 5.07
CA ARG A 94 -10.11 -4.65 4.56
C ARG A 94 -9.61 -3.45 5.34
N GLU A 95 -9.60 -3.54 6.66
CA GLU A 95 -9.08 -2.47 7.52
C GLU A 95 -7.60 -2.22 7.27
N GLY A 96 -6.83 -3.31 7.13
CA GLY A 96 -5.40 -3.22 6.84
C GLY A 96 -5.12 -2.56 5.49
N VAL A 97 -5.82 -2.95 4.46
CA VAL A 97 -5.70 -2.35 3.11
C VAL A 97 -6.04 -0.86 3.17
N ALA A 98 -7.12 -0.49 3.84
CA ALA A 98 -7.53 0.91 3.99
C ALA A 98 -6.48 1.72 4.75
N SER A 99 -5.91 1.17 5.82
CA SER A 99 -4.86 1.83 6.60
C SER A 99 -3.59 2.04 5.79
N VAL A 100 -3.17 1.05 5.01
CA VAL A 100 -2.00 1.16 4.13
C VAL A 100 -2.25 2.19 3.04
N ARG A 101 -3.44 2.20 2.45
CA ARG A 101 -3.81 3.21 1.45
C ARG A 101 -3.70 4.61 2.01
N MET A 102 -4.21 4.83 3.21
CA MET A 102 -4.12 6.12 3.89
C MET A 102 -2.66 6.50 4.16
N ALA A 103 -1.84 5.55 4.60
CA ALA A 103 -0.41 5.79 4.83
C ALA A 103 0.33 6.16 3.54
N LEU A 104 -0.01 5.53 2.42
CA LEU A 104 0.55 5.87 1.11
C LEU A 104 0.11 7.26 0.65
N ASP A 105 -1.14 7.63 0.87
CA ASP A 105 -1.63 8.98 0.56
C ASP A 105 -0.90 10.06 1.37
N ILE A 106 -0.65 9.81 2.65
CA ILE A 106 0.15 10.70 3.50
C ILE A 106 1.59 10.77 2.99
N ALA A 107 2.18 9.64 2.60
CA ALA A 107 3.53 9.60 2.05
C ALA A 107 3.65 10.45 0.77
N ILE A 108 2.64 10.42 -0.10
CA ILE A 108 2.61 11.25 -1.30
C ILE A 108 2.69 12.74 -0.93
N VAL A 109 1.90 13.17 0.03
CA VAL A 109 1.91 14.56 0.50
C VAL A 109 3.29 14.95 1.03
N ARG A 110 3.90 14.10 1.86
CA ARG A 110 5.24 14.34 2.41
C ARG A 110 6.32 14.40 1.34
N ILE A 111 6.24 13.54 0.32
CA ILE A 111 7.18 13.57 -0.80
C ILE A 111 7.08 14.91 -1.53
N LYS A 112 5.86 15.35 -1.83
CA LYS A 112 5.63 16.64 -2.49
C LYS A 112 6.14 17.81 -1.65
N ASP A 113 5.95 17.78 -0.34
CA ASP A 113 6.40 18.85 0.55
C ASP A 113 7.92 18.86 0.73
N ASN A 114 8.54 17.69 0.88
CA ASN A 114 9.96 17.59 1.23
C ASN A 114 10.90 17.57 0.02
N HIS A 115 10.42 17.20 -1.15
CA HIS A 115 11.21 17.00 -2.34
C HIS A 115 10.82 17.91 -3.50
N ALA A 116 9.91 18.85 -3.28
CA ALA A 116 9.57 19.82 -4.29
C ALA A 116 10.79 20.68 -4.62
N VAL A 117 11.11 20.74 -5.89
CA VAL A 117 12.11 21.69 -6.37
C VAL A 117 11.47 23.07 -6.31
N LYS A 118 11.96 23.91 -5.43
CA LYS A 118 11.56 25.30 -5.40
C LYS A 118 12.11 25.94 -6.65
N ASP A 119 11.23 26.32 -7.57
CA ASP A 119 11.58 27.34 -8.53
C ASP A 119 11.90 28.60 -7.71
N GLU A 120 13.15 28.81 -7.44
CA GLU A 120 13.54 30.10 -6.95
C GLU A 120 13.13 31.11 -7.99
N PRO A 121 12.22 32.02 -7.64
CA PRO A 121 12.02 33.18 -8.49
C PRO A 121 13.41 33.75 -8.69
N ALA A 122 13.78 33.97 -9.94
CA ALA A 122 15.01 34.63 -10.27
C ALA A 122 15.18 35.74 -9.25
N THR A 123 16.03 35.52 -8.27
CA THR A 123 16.31 36.54 -7.30
C THR A 123 16.75 37.75 -8.05
N PRO A 124 15.99 38.80 -8.00
CA PRO A 124 16.53 40.06 -8.47
C PRO A 124 17.79 40.27 -7.68
N ALA A 125 18.85 40.32 -8.40
CA ALA A 125 20.12 40.67 -7.79
C ALA A 125 19.95 41.88 -6.90
#